data_4689398baa9ae9f56931360c8a6b924a
#
_entry.id   4689398baa9ae9f56931360c8a6b924a
#
_cell.length_a   1.000
_cell.length_b   1.000
_cell.length_c   1.000
_cell.angle_alpha   90.00
_cell.angle_beta   90.00
_cell.angle_gamma   90.00
#
_symmetry.space_group_name_H-M   'P 1'
#
loop_
_entity.id
_entity.type
_entity.pdbx_description
1 polymer ?
#
loop_
_entity_poly.entity_id
_entity_poly.type
_entity_poly.pdbx_seq_one_letter_code
_entity_poly.pdbx_strand_id
1 'polypeptide(L)'
;LTADLQKAGEYALAERLVQENERIRRELKSFYKELPRCVFQGDENFSNLCVDENRRISGLFDFNMSGTEVIANYLANAAMNFFYTDEIMQSRSADEIYLMLTKAYAENTELIRKYYNFTPQEFRAYRLYSKIAMYSAYWNTSAFSEYLAQEQCAEKVVRLLWKIAEEDFRA
;
A
#
# COMPACT_ATOMS: atom_id res chain seq x y z
N LEU A 1 -11.24 -4.08 -8.03
CA LEU A 1 -10.28 -5.20 -8.16
C LEU A 1 -10.96 -6.56 -8.05
N THR A 2 -11.70 -6.87 -6.96
CA THR A 2 -12.35 -8.19 -6.80
C THR A 2 -13.37 -8.48 -7.91
N ALA A 3 -14.16 -7.48 -8.31
CA ALA A 3 -15.09 -7.62 -9.43
C ALA A 3 -14.36 -7.87 -10.77
N ASP A 4 -13.19 -7.27 -10.97
CA ASP A 4 -12.41 -7.45 -12.19
C ASP A 4 -11.74 -8.83 -12.22
N LEU A 5 -11.24 -9.31 -11.07
CA LEU A 5 -10.77 -10.69 -10.93
C LEU A 5 -11.88 -11.71 -11.25
N GLN A 6 -13.09 -11.49 -10.74
CA GLN A 6 -14.25 -12.37 -11.04
C GLN A 6 -14.59 -12.37 -12.54
N LYS A 7 -14.55 -11.20 -13.21
CA LYS A 7 -14.75 -11.11 -14.66
C LYS A 7 -13.65 -11.85 -15.44
N ALA A 8 -12.43 -11.87 -14.91
CA ALA A 8 -11.31 -12.62 -15.45
C ALA A 8 -11.35 -14.13 -15.13
N GLY A 9 -12.36 -14.60 -14.38
CA GLY A 9 -12.48 -16.01 -13.96
C GLY A 9 -11.70 -16.38 -12.71
N GLU A 10 -11.02 -15.42 -12.07
CA GLU A 10 -10.16 -15.62 -10.91
C GLU A 10 -10.93 -15.58 -9.58
N TYR A 11 -11.96 -16.41 -9.46
CA TYR A 11 -12.86 -16.41 -8.29
C TYR A 11 -12.15 -16.77 -6.99
N ALA A 12 -11.25 -17.74 -7.02
CA ALA A 12 -10.51 -18.18 -5.82
C ALA A 12 -9.60 -17.06 -5.25
N LEU A 13 -8.92 -16.33 -6.13
CA LEU A 13 -8.10 -15.19 -5.73
C LEU A 13 -8.95 -14.04 -5.19
N ALA A 14 -10.04 -13.71 -5.86
CA ALA A 14 -10.98 -12.70 -5.42
C ALA A 14 -11.51 -13.00 -4.00
N GLU A 15 -11.93 -14.25 -3.76
CA GLU A 15 -12.38 -14.71 -2.44
C GLU A 15 -11.25 -14.65 -1.40
N ARG A 16 -10.05 -15.09 -1.76
CA ARG A 16 -8.88 -15.04 -0.86
C ARG A 16 -8.57 -13.62 -0.40
N LEU A 17 -8.58 -12.64 -1.31
CA LEU A 17 -8.34 -11.22 -0.98
C LEU A 17 -9.45 -10.65 -0.07
N VAL A 18 -10.70 -11.02 -0.30
CA VAL A 18 -11.83 -10.62 0.56
C VAL A 18 -11.65 -11.18 1.97
N GLN A 19 -11.40 -12.48 2.08
CA GLN A 19 -11.20 -13.17 3.38
C GLN A 19 -10.03 -12.56 4.17
N GLU A 20 -8.91 -12.28 3.49
CA GLU A 20 -7.74 -11.65 4.11
C GLU A 20 -8.04 -10.22 4.57
N ASN A 21 -8.74 -9.43 3.77
CA ASN A 21 -9.16 -8.09 4.14
C ASN A 21 -10.07 -8.12 5.38
N GLU A 22 -11.05 -9.02 5.41
CA GLU A 22 -11.94 -9.18 6.56
C GLU A 22 -11.20 -9.64 7.81
N ARG A 23 -10.24 -10.56 7.67
CA ARG A 23 -9.37 -11.00 8.77
C ARG A 23 -8.61 -9.83 9.37
N ILE A 24 -7.92 -9.05 8.51
CA ILE A 24 -7.15 -7.88 8.92
C ILE A 24 -8.04 -6.83 9.58
N ARG A 25 -9.19 -6.53 8.98
CA ARG A 25 -10.13 -5.56 9.55
C ARG A 25 -10.67 -5.97 10.92
N ARG A 26 -10.99 -7.26 11.13
CA ARG A 26 -11.40 -7.77 12.44
C ARG A 26 -10.28 -7.62 13.46
N GLU A 27 -9.05 -7.94 13.07
CA GLU A 27 -7.88 -7.83 13.94
C GLU A 27 -7.63 -6.36 14.33
N LEU A 28 -7.58 -5.45 13.37
CA LEU A 28 -7.41 -4.02 13.62
C LEU A 28 -8.53 -3.46 14.51
N LYS A 29 -9.78 -3.86 14.28
CA LYS A 29 -10.94 -3.38 15.05
C LYS A 29 -10.82 -3.68 16.55
N SER A 30 -10.11 -4.74 16.93
CA SER A 30 -9.95 -5.14 18.33
C SER A 30 -9.13 -4.15 19.16
N PHE A 31 -8.28 -3.34 18.53
CA PHE A 31 -7.41 -2.36 19.21
C PHE A 31 -7.36 -0.97 18.51
N TYR A 32 -8.17 -0.77 17.48
CA TYR A 32 -8.18 0.47 16.68
C TYR A 32 -8.33 1.75 17.51
N LYS A 33 -9.16 1.70 18.56
CA LYS A 33 -9.45 2.88 19.41
C LYS A 33 -8.25 3.32 20.26
N GLU A 34 -7.30 2.42 20.47
CA GLU A 34 -6.10 2.65 21.27
C GLU A 34 -4.94 3.21 20.44
N LEU A 35 -5.06 3.14 19.09
CA LEU A 35 -4.01 3.60 18.21
C LEU A 35 -3.95 5.13 18.17
N PRO A 36 -2.73 5.71 18.22
CA PRO A 36 -2.55 7.14 18.12
C PRO A 36 -2.95 7.65 16.72
N ARG A 37 -3.44 8.87 16.71
CA ARG A 37 -3.90 9.55 15.50
C ARG A 37 -3.07 10.78 15.22
N CYS A 38 -2.95 11.14 13.95
CA CYS A 38 -2.32 12.38 13.51
C CYS A 38 -3.27 13.15 12.58
N VAL A 39 -3.00 14.42 12.47
CA VAL A 39 -3.47 15.20 11.33
C VAL A 39 -2.56 14.90 10.15
N PHE A 40 -3.15 14.67 8.98
CA PHE A 40 -2.40 14.38 7.75
C PHE A 40 -2.86 15.32 6.63
N GLN A 41 -1.99 15.52 5.66
CA GLN A 41 -2.31 16.07 4.36
C GLN A 41 -2.32 14.91 3.35
N GLY A 42 -3.43 14.70 2.67
CA GLY A 42 -3.64 13.49 1.85
C GLY A 42 -3.21 13.61 0.39
N ASP A 43 -2.67 14.78 -0.01
CA ASP A 43 -2.18 15.05 -1.36
C ASP A 43 -0.73 15.55 -1.33
N GLU A 44 0.17 14.68 -0.90
CA GLU A 44 1.60 14.97 -0.68
C GLU A 44 2.40 14.91 -1.99
N ASN A 45 1.89 15.48 -3.06
CA ASN A 45 2.66 15.59 -4.29
C ASN A 45 3.61 16.80 -4.28
N PHE A 46 4.62 16.77 -5.15
CA PHE A 46 5.64 17.83 -5.20
C PHE A 46 5.08 19.22 -5.53
N SER A 47 3.91 19.30 -6.20
CA SER A 47 3.26 20.58 -6.50
C SER A 47 2.70 21.27 -5.26
N ASN A 48 2.50 20.53 -4.16
CA ASN A 48 1.96 21.01 -2.90
C ASN A 48 3.05 21.31 -1.85
N LEU A 49 4.32 21.26 -2.24
CA LEU A 49 5.48 21.55 -1.39
C LEU A 49 6.16 22.84 -1.80
N CYS A 50 6.47 23.69 -0.82
CA CYS A 50 7.45 24.76 -0.99
C CYS A 50 8.82 24.26 -0.56
N VAL A 51 9.86 24.61 -1.34
CA VAL A 51 11.24 24.27 -1.06
C VAL A 51 12.07 25.56 -1.00
N ASP A 52 12.92 25.68 0.00
CA ASP A 52 13.84 26.79 0.12
C ASP A 52 15.05 26.67 -0.82
N GLU A 53 15.92 27.70 -0.84
CA GLU A 53 17.15 27.74 -1.62
C GLU A 53 18.14 26.60 -1.29
N ASN A 54 18.04 26.02 -0.09
CA ASN A 54 18.85 24.88 0.38
C ASN A 54 18.18 23.52 0.10
N ARG A 55 17.11 23.51 -0.69
CA ARG A 55 16.30 22.31 -1.01
C ARG A 55 15.64 21.65 0.21
N ARG A 56 15.32 22.43 1.24
CA ARG A 56 14.56 21.96 2.40
C ARG A 56 13.10 22.33 2.24
N ILE A 57 12.22 21.45 2.68
CA ILE A 57 10.78 21.75 2.71
C ILE A 57 10.57 22.95 3.65
N SER A 58 10.07 24.05 3.12
CA SER A 58 9.79 25.30 3.83
C SER A 58 8.30 25.57 4.03
N GLY A 59 7.46 24.84 3.33
CA GLY A 59 6.00 24.93 3.45
C GLY A 59 5.28 23.78 2.80
N LEU A 60 4.05 23.59 3.24
CA LEU A 60 3.09 22.62 2.71
C LEU A 60 1.78 23.37 2.51
N PHE A 61 1.10 23.18 1.39
CA PHE A 61 -0.17 23.82 1.09
C PHE A 61 -1.13 22.84 0.41
N ASP A 62 -2.33 23.31 0.06
CA ASP A 62 -3.43 22.52 -0.47
C ASP A 62 -3.89 21.39 0.49
N PHE A 63 -4.49 21.79 1.60
CA PHE A 63 -5.02 20.89 2.61
C PHE A 63 -6.44 20.39 2.33
N ASN A 64 -6.91 20.47 1.08
CA ASN A 64 -8.26 20.05 0.72
C ASN A 64 -8.54 18.58 1.02
N MET A 65 -7.50 17.72 0.98
CA MET A 65 -7.57 16.30 1.31
C MET A 65 -6.98 15.99 2.69
N SER A 66 -6.93 16.96 3.58
CA SER A 66 -6.44 16.76 4.93
C SER A 66 -7.50 16.16 5.86
N GLY A 67 -7.06 15.53 6.92
CA GLY A 67 -7.95 14.91 7.89
C GLY A 67 -7.21 14.38 9.11
N THR A 68 -7.88 13.52 9.85
CA THR A 68 -7.29 12.81 10.99
C THR A 68 -7.30 11.31 10.72
N GLU A 69 -6.15 10.67 10.83
CA GLU A 69 -5.98 9.25 10.58
C GLU A 69 -5.15 8.59 11.70
N VAL A 70 -5.24 7.28 11.81
CA VAL A 70 -4.31 6.48 12.62
C VAL A 70 -2.91 6.58 12.04
N ILE A 71 -1.92 6.97 12.86
CA ILE A 71 -0.54 7.17 12.41
C ILE A 71 0.00 5.93 11.68
N ALA A 72 -0.27 4.74 12.21
CA ALA A 72 0.18 3.48 11.59
C ALA A 72 -0.40 3.27 10.19
N ASN A 73 -1.66 3.70 9.92
CA ASN A 73 -2.25 3.62 8.58
C ASN A 73 -1.60 4.62 7.63
N TYR A 74 -1.42 5.85 8.07
CA TYR A 74 -0.77 6.90 7.28
C TYR A 74 0.65 6.48 6.86
N LEU A 75 1.47 6.03 7.82
CA LEU A 75 2.83 5.57 7.56
C LEU A 75 2.88 4.30 6.69
N ALA A 76 1.90 3.39 6.83
CA ALA A 76 1.80 2.21 6.00
C ALA A 76 1.54 2.55 4.52
N ASN A 77 0.64 3.50 4.26
CA ASN A 77 0.39 3.99 2.90
C ASN A 77 1.63 4.67 2.31
N ALA A 78 2.34 5.49 3.09
CA ALA A 78 3.59 6.11 2.67
C ALA A 78 4.68 5.06 2.33
N ALA A 79 4.81 4.01 3.16
CA ALA A 79 5.78 2.92 2.92
C ALA A 79 5.45 2.08 1.68
N MET A 80 4.17 1.98 1.35
CA MET A 80 3.67 1.17 0.23
C MET A 80 3.43 1.99 -1.04
N ASN A 81 4.02 3.18 -1.13
CA ASN A 81 3.96 4.02 -2.32
C ASN A 81 4.85 3.43 -3.44
N PHE A 82 4.36 2.35 -4.04
CA PHE A 82 4.99 1.65 -5.15
C PHE A 82 4.13 1.81 -6.40
N PHE A 83 4.73 2.31 -7.49
CA PHE A 83 4.01 2.54 -8.74
C PHE A 83 4.22 1.38 -9.71
N TYR A 84 3.14 0.72 -10.08
CA TYR A 84 3.10 -0.29 -11.14
C TYR A 84 3.06 0.41 -12.50
N THR A 85 4.22 0.84 -13.01
CA THR A 85 4.32 1.51 -14.30
C THR A 85 4.27 0.53 -15.46
N ASP A 86 3.93 1.02 -16.66
CA ASP A 86 3.96 0.20 -17.89
C ASP A 86 5.31 -0.46 -18.11
N GLU A 87 6.42 0.26 -17.88
CA GLU A 87 7.76 -0.27 -18.00
C GLU A 87 7.96 -1.49 -17.09
N ILE A 88 7.57 -1.40 -15.82
CA ILE A 88 7.69 -2.49 -14.86
C ILE A 88 6.78 -3.65 -15.27
N MET A 89 5.50 -3.35 -15.56
CA MET A 89 4.51 -4.37 -15.86
C MET A 89 4.74 -5.10 -17.18
N GLN A 90 5.40 -4.47 -18.15
CA GLN A 90 5.73 -5.11 -19.42
C GLN A 90 7.07 -5.86 -19.37
N SER A 91 8.10 -5.29 -18.70
CA SER A 91 9.47 -5.81 -18.76
C SER A 91 9.83 -6.82 -17.65
N ARG A 92 9.08 -6.86 -16.53
CA ARG A 92 9.42 -7.69 -15.36
C ARG A 92 8.45 -8.85 -15.17
N SER A 93 8.94 -9.94 -14.59
CA SER A 93 8.11 -11.05 -14.13
C SER A 93 7.37 -10.70 -12.82
N ALA A 94 6.33 -11.46 -12.48
CA ALA A 94 5.63 -11.30 -11.20
C ALA A 94 6.56 -11.47 -9.99
N ASP A 95 7.54 -12.37 -10.09
CA ASP A 95 8.52 -12.62 -9.03
C ASP A 95 9.46 -11.42 -8.83
N GLU A 96 9.94 -10.81 -9.92
CA GLU A 96 10.78 -9.61 -9.85
C GLU A 96 10.00 -8.42 -9.30
N ILE A 97 8.75 -8.21 -9.75
CA ILE A 97 7.90 -7.12 -9.25
C ILE A 97 7.63 -7.30 -7.75
N TYR A 98 7.33 -8.53 -7.32
CA TYR A 98 7.12 -8.84 -5.92
C TYR A 98 8.37 -8.57 -5.08
N LEU A 99 9.56 -8.95 -5.56
CA LEU A 99 10.83 -8.65 -4.90
C LEU A 99 11.09 -7.14 -4.81
N MET A 100 10.81 -6.39 -5.88
CA MET A 100 10.93 -4.92 -5.87
C MET A 100 9.99 -4.29 -4.83
N LEU A 101 8.74 -4.75 -4.78
CA LEU A 101 7.73 -4.28 -3.83
C LEU A 101 8.14 -4.53 -2.38
N THR A 102 8.56 -5.74 -2.06
CA THR A 102 8.97 -6.13 -0.69
C THR A 102 10.26 -5.43 -0.25
N LYS A 103 11.19 -5.23 -1.19
CA LYS A 103 12.41 -4.44 -0.94
C LYS A 103 12.08 -2.98 -0.65
N ALA A 104 11.25 -2.34 -1.49
CA ALA A 104 10.81 -0.97 -1.26
C ALA A 104 10.11 -0.81 0.10
N TYR A 105 9.24 -1.75 0.45
CA TYR A 105 8.60 -1.79 1.76
C TYR A 105 9.61 -1.85 2.92
N ALA A 106 10.60 -2.74 2.82
CA ALA A 106 11.61 -2.89 3.86
C ALA A 106 12.45 -1.61 4.03
N GLU A 107 12.94 -1.03 2.92
CA GLU A 107 13.73 0.22 2.92
C GLU A 107 12.92 1.39 3.48
N ASN A 108 11.65 1.55 3.07
CA ASN A 108 10.78 2.61 3.57
C ASN A 108 10.44 2.39 5.05
N THR A 109 10.24 1.14 5.49
CA THR A 109 10.02 0.81 6.91
C THR A 109 11.22 1.19 7.76
N GLU A 110 12.44 0.89 7.31
CA GLU A 110 13.66 1.31 7.99
C GLU A 110 13.80 2.84 8.05
N LEU A 111 13.46 3.53 6.97
CA LEU A 111 13.47 5.00 6.95
C LEU A 111 12.48 5.57 7.96
N ILE A 112 11.24 5.08 7.97
CA ILE A 112 10.20 5.51 8.91
C ILE A 112 10.68 5.30 10.37
N ARG A 113 11.26 4.15 10.68
CA ARG A 113 11.75 3.83 12.04
C ARG A 113 12.88 4.73 12.52
N LYS A 114 13.55 5.46 11.65
CA LYS A 114 14.52 6.50 12.07
C LYS A 114 13.84 7.73 12.67
N TYR A 115 12.59 7.98 12.31
CA TYR A 115 11.85 9.19 12.70
C TYR A 115 10.63 8.91 13.58
N TYR A 116 10.14 7.66 13.59
CA TYR A 116 8.98 7.26 14.36
C TYR A 116 9.22 5.95 15.13
N ASN A 117 9.06 6.03 16.46
CA ASN A 117 9.24 4.90 17.36
C ASN A 117 7.88 4.22 17.59
N PHE A 118 7.60 3.17 16.84
CA PHE A 118 6.40 2.37 17.03
C PHE A 118 6.39 1.65 18.38
N THR A 119 5.27 1.67 19.07
CA THR A 119 4.98 0.66 20.07
C THR A 119 4.74 -0.70 19.36
N PRO A 120 4.82 -1.84 20.09
CA PRO A 120 4.53 -3.15 19.48
C PRO A 120 3.14 -3.22 18.83
N GLN A 121 2.13 -2.59 19.44
CA GLN A 121 0.76 -2.56 18.93
C GLN A 121 0.64 -1.70 17.67
N GLU A 122 1.28 -0.53 17.64
CA GLU A 122 1.33 0.33 16.45
C GLU A 122 2.06 -0.35 15.30
N PHE A 123 3.18 -1.03 15.57
CA PHE A 123 3.93 -1.76 14.54
C PHE A 123 3.12 -2.94 13.97
N ARG A 124 2.36 -3.63 14.84
CA ARG A 124 1.39 -4.64 14.39
C ARG A 124 0.34 -4.04 13.46
N ALA A 125 -0.25 -2.89 13.84
CA ALA A 125 -1.20 -2.17 12.99
C ALA A 125 -0.58 -1.73 11.66
N TYR A 126 0.62 -1.16 11.70
CA TYR A 126 1.38 -0.73 10.52
C TYR A 126 1.54 -1.88 9.51
N ARG A 127 1.94 -3.06 9.95
CA ARG A 127 2.08 -4.24 9.07
C ARG A 127 0.74 -4.67 8.46
N LEU A 128 -0.32 -4.69 9.24
CA LEU A 128 -1.66 -5.04 8.77
C LEU A 128 -2.17 -4.03 7.71
N TYR A 129 -1.98 -2.75 7.95
CA TYR A 129 -2.32 -1.69 6.99
C TYR A 129 -1.45 -1.78 5.73
N SER A 130 -0.14 -2.02 5.88
CA SER A 130 0.77 -2.17 4.73
C SER A 130 0.33 -3.32 3.82
N LYS A 131 -0.08 -4.45 4.38
CA LYS A 131 -0.59 -5.58 3.59
C LYS A 131 -1.83 -5.18 2.78
N ILE A 132 -2.77 -4.49 3.38
CA ILE A 132 -3.94 -3.99 2.66
C ILE A 132 -3.52 -3.00 1.57
N ALA A 133 -2.63 -2.06 1.87
CA ALA A 133 -2.20 -1.04 0.94
C ALA A 133 -1.53 -1.61 -0.32
N MET A 134 -0.84 -2.76 -0.24
CA MET A 134 -0.19 -3.41 -1.39
C MET A 134 -1.15 -3.69 -2.54
N TYR A 135 -2.41 -4.02 -2.27
CA TYR A 135 -3.38 -4.38 -3.30
C TYR A 135 -4.64 -3.51 -3.32
N SER A 136 -4.90 -2.73 -2.27
CA SER A 136 -6.15 -1.95 -2.14
C SER A 136 -5.96 -0.44 -2.02
N ALA A 137 -4.74 0.08 -2.01
CA ALA A 137 -4.53 1.50 -2.22
C ALA A 137 -5.15 1.92 -3.57
N TYR A 138 -5.72 3.12 -3.62
CA TYR A 138 -6.51 3.57 -4.77
C TYR A 138 -5.78 3.38 -6.11
N TRP A 139 -4.54 3.85 -6.20
CA TRP A 139 -3.69 3.71 -7.41
C TRP A 139 -3.31 2.27 -7.70
N ASN A 140 -3.05 1.42 -6.70
CA ASN A 140 -2.75 0.02 -6.90
C ASN A 140 -3.96 -0.74 -7.44
N THR A 141 -5.14 -0.49 -6.88
CA THR A 141 -6.40 -1.07 -7.38
C THR A 141 -6.66 -0.68 -8.82
N SER A 142 -6.46 0.60 -9.15
CA SER A 142 -6.64 1.11 -10.52
C SER A 142 -5.67 0.45 -11.49
N ALA A 143 -4.38 0.41 -11.14
CA ALA A 143 -3.35 -0.22 -11.96
C ALA A 143 -3.63 -1.73 -12.19
N PHE A 144 -3.95 -2.48 -11.12
CA PHE A 144 -4.27 -3.89 -11.26
C PHE A 144 -5.50 -4.15 -12.12
N SER A 145 -6.55 -3.33 -11.99
CA SER A 145 -7.75 -3.46 -12.83
C SER A 145 -7.44 -3.18 -14.30
N GLU A 146 -6.60 -2.18 -14.59
CA GLU A 146 -6.16 -1.84 -15.93
C GLU A 146 -5.31 -2.96 -16.56
N TYR A 147 -4.32 -3.49 -15.81
CA TYR A 147 -3.45 -4.56 -16.33
C TYR A 147 -4.15 -5.93 -16.40
N LEU A 148 -5.16 -6.20 -15.57
CA LEU A 148 -6.01 -7.39 -15.71
C LEU A 148 -6.80 -7.39 -17.01
N ALA A 149 -7.14 -6.23 -17.55
CA ALA A 149 -7.81 -6.10 -18.85
C ALA A 149 -6.88 -6.30 -20.06
N GLN A 150 -5.56 -6.34 -19.83
CA GLN A 150 -4.54 -6.52 -20.87
C GLN A 150 -4.10 -7.99 -20.91
N GLU A 151 -4.41 -8.70 -21.99
CA GLU A 151 -4.13 -10.15 -22.16
C GLU A 151 -2.68 -10.52 -21.80
N GLN A 152 -1.71 -9.72 -22.23
CA GLN A 152 -0.28 -9.95 -22.00
C GLN A 152 0.15 -9.74 -20.52
N CYS A 153 -0.67 -9.07 -19.70
CA CYS A 153 -0.36 -8.76 -18.31
C CYS A 153 -1.23 -9.52 -17.30
N ALA A 154 -2.40 -10.01 -17.71
CA ALA A 154 -3.41 -10.58 -16.82
C ALA A 154 -2.85 -11.71 -15.93
N GLU A 155 -2.19 -12.72 -16.51
CA GLU A 155 -1.59 -13.82 -15.76
C GLU A 155 -0.54 -13.34 -14.74
N LYS A 156 0.27 -12.37 -15.14
CA LYS A 156 1.29 -11.76 -14.28
C LYS A 156 0.66 -11.07 -13.07
N VAL A 157 -0.40 -10.30 -13.28
CA VAL A 157 -1.14 -9.63 -12.19
C VAL A 157 -1.75 -10.65 -11.23
N VAL A 158 -2.38 -11.69 -11.74
CA VAL A 158 -2.95 -12.78 -10.94
C VAL A 158 -1.86 -13.42 -10.08
N ARG A 159 -0.73 -13.79 -10.67
CA ARG A 159 0.40 -14.38 -9.95
C ARG A 159 0.97 -13.45 -8.88
N LEU A 160 1.10 -12.16 -9.19
CA LEU A 160 1.58 -11.14 -8.24
C LEU A 160 0.61 -10.99 -7.05
N LEU A 161 -0.69 -10.92 -7.32
CA LEU A 161 -1.71 -10.80 -6.28
C LEU A 161 -1.79 -12.04 -5.39
N TRP A 162 -1.57 -13.25 -5.93
CA TRP A 162 -1.43 -14.46 -5.12
C TRP A 162 -0.25 -14.35 -4.15
N LYS A 163 0.92 -13.90 -4.61
CA LYS A 163 2.08 -13.68 -3.75
C LYS A 163 1.79 -12.68 -2.63
N ILE A 164 1.17 -11.57 -2.97
CA ILE A 164 0.78 -10.56 -1.97
C ILE A 164 -0.23 -11.15 -0.96
N ALA A 165 -1.20 -11.94 -1.42
CA ALA A 165 -2.21 -12.56 -0.54
C ALA A 165 -1.61 -13.58 0.43
N GLU A 166 -0.55 -14.27 0.02
CA GLU A 166 0.16 -15.28 0.82
C GLU A 166 1.23 -14.68 1.75
N GLU A 167 1.63 -13.41 1.49
CA GLU A 167 2.65 -12.75 2.30
C GLU A 167 2.21 -12.63 3.76
N ASP A 168 3.07 -13.10 4.64
CA ASP A 168 2.91 -12.93 6.07
C ASP A 168 4.05 -12.03 6.56
N PHE A 169 3.78 -10.73 6.71
CA PHE A 169 4.73 -9.74 7.23
C PHE A 169 5.13 -10.04 8.68
N ARG A 170 5.65 -11.23 8.92
CA ARG A 170 6.28 -11.62 10.16
C ARG A 170 7.71 -11.07 10.13
N ALA A 171 7.92 -9.93 10.74
CA ALA A 171 9.26 -9.48 11.11
C ALA A 171 9.40 -9.56 12.61
#